data_85c9f461a70f56b8b541893135971c36
#
_entry.id   85c9f461a70f56b8b541893135971c36
#
_cell.length_a   1.000
_cell.length_b   1.000
_cell.length_c   1.000
_cell.angle_alpha   90.00
_cell.angle_beta   90.00
_cell.angle_gamma   90.00
#
_symmetry.space_group_name_H-M   'P 1'
#
loop_
_entity.id
_entity.type
_entity.pdbx_description
1 polymer ?
#
loop_
_entity_poly.entity_id
_entity_poly.type
_entity_poly.pdbx_seq_one_letter_code
_entity_poly.pdbx_strand_id
1 'polypeptide(L)'
;MEFISISLLSLVSIFYGRLLKSTINWLKVDGFIVKKNDFRLEGFCLISWLWSAYSLQPMEGIIFGILAGILFAISWVDFHTFQIPLIFIIVGSITVLYGVLVGVINYKTAIYGVIVGSVIPLALIWLIFLITKRQGMGYGDIQLGFVLGIWLGPMRM
;
A
#
# COMPACT_ATOMS: atom_id res chain seq x y z
N MET A 1 -8.55 16.69 -22.82
CA MET A 1 -8.75 16.59 -21.37
C MET A 1 -7.43 17.03 -20.71
N GLU A 2 -7.07 18.09 -20.49
CA GLU A 2 -7.35 19.44 -20.29
C GLU A 2 -6.71 19.92 -18.99
N PHE A 3 -5.87 20.91 -19.12
CA PHE A 3 -5.00 21.50 -18.08
C PHE A 3 -5.68 21.61 -16.68
N ILE A 4 -7.00 21.81 -16.63
CA ILE A 4 -7.75 21.92 -15.36
C ILE A 4 -7.79 20.57 -14.62
N SER A 5 -7.90 19.46 -15.33
CA SER A 5 -7.93 18.13 -14.69
C SER A 5 -6.55 17.70 -14.16
N ILE A 6 -5.49 18.04 -14.85
CA ILE A 6 -4.11 17.73 -14.43
C ILE A 6 -3.71 18.58 -13.22
N SER A 7 -4.07 19.88 -13.21
CA SER A 7 -3.78 20.75 -12.06
C SER A 7 -4.56 20.34 -10.81
N LEU A 8 -5.83 19.95 -10.94
CA LEU A 8 -6.62 19.43 -9.83
C LEU A 8 -6.05 18.12 -9.29
N LEU A 9 -5.66 17.20 -10.19
CA LEU A 9 -5.08 15.92 -9.81
C LEU A 9 -3.75 16.10 -9.08
N SER A 10 -2.90 17.03 -9.52
CA SER A 10 -1.64 17.33 -8.86
C SER A 10 -1.85 17.92 -7.45
N LEU A 11 -2.84 18.78 -7.27
CA LEU A 11 -3.20 19.30 -5.95
C LEU A 11 -3.69 18.19 -5.00
N VAL A 12 -4.56 17.30 -5.49
CA VAL A 12 -5.07 16.17 -4.72
C VAL A 12 -3.93 15.23 -4.31
N SER A 13 -3.02 14.91 -5.22
CA SER A 13 -1.89 14.01 -4.95
C SER A 13 -0.90 14.59 -3.92
N ILE A 14 -0.60 15.89 -3.99
CA ILE A 14 0.23 16.58 -3.00
C ILE A 14 -0.46 16.60 -1.64
N PHE A 15 -1.76 16.90 -1.61
CA PHE A 15 -2.54 16.88 -0.37
C PHE A 15 -2.54 15.50 0.25
N TYR A 16 -2.72 14.45 -0.56
CA TYR A 16 -2.66 13.05 -0.12
C TYR A 16 -1.27 12.69 0.46
N GLY A 17 -0.18 13.08 -0.19
CA GLY A 17 1.17 12.88 0.33
C GLY A 17 1.40 13.58 1.69
N ARG A 18 0.85 14.80 1.86
CA ARG A 18 0.89 15.51 3.15
C ARG A 18 0.07 14.81 4.23
N LEU A 19 -1.08 14.25 3.85
CA LEU A 19 -1.92 13.48 4.77
C LEU A 19 -1.18 12.23 5.26
N LEU A 20 -0.54 11.47 4.37
CA LEU A 20 0.28 10.31 4.73
C LEU A 20 1.42 10.71 5.68
N LYS A 21 2.11 11.78 5.37
CA LYS A 21 3.19 12.33 6.22
C LYS A 21 2.68 12.74 7.61
N SER A 22 1.53 13.40 7.66
CA SER A 22 0.89 13.77 8.93
C SER A 22 0.52 12.52 9.74
N THR A 23 0.02 11.49 9.09
CA THR A 23 -0.31 10.20 9.72
C THR A 23 0.94 9.53 10.30
N ILE A 24 2.05 9.47 9.55
CA ILE A 24 3.32 8.94 10.04
C ILE A 24 3.77 9.69 11.30
N ASN A 25 3.75 11.02 11.25
CA ASN A 25 4.18 11.87 12.36
C ASN A 25 3.25 11.77 13.57
N TRP A 26 1.96 11.51 13.35
CA TRP A 26 1.00 11.27 14.44
C TRP A 26 1.22 9.91 15.11
N LEU A 27 1.53 8.88 14.33
CA LEU A 27 1.79 7.53 14.84
C LEU A 27 3.07 7.44 15.66
N LYS A 28 4.07 8.27 15.38
CA LYS A 28 5.38 8.31 16.08
C LYS A 28 5.99 6.92 16.29
N VAL A 29 5.96 6.07 15.26
CA VAL A 29 6.49 4.70 15.34
C VAL A 29 7.96 4.77 15.77
N ASP A 30 8.29 4.20 16.93
CA ASP A 30 9.63 4.26 17.56
C ASP A 30 10.27 5.65 17.60
N GLY A 31 9.46 6.70 17.72
CA GLY A 31 9.93 8.09 17.71
C GLY A 31 10.31 8.63 16.34
N PHE A 32 10.09 7.86 15.27
CA PHE A 32 10.35 8.31 13.91
C PHE A 32 9.42 9.45 13.51
N ILE A 33 10.00 10.52 13.01
CA ILE A 33 9.28 11.71 12.54
C ILE A 33 9.86 12.13 11.19
N VAL A 34 8.98 12.26 10.20
CA VAL A 34 9.35 12.79 8.88
C VAL A 34 9.53 14.32 8.98
N LYS A 35 10.68 14.82 8.58
CA LYS A 35 10.98 16.27 8.63
C LYS A 35 9.98 17.07 7.80
N LYS A 36 9.61 18.27 8.28
CA LYS A 36 8.66 19.17 7.59
C LYS A 36 9.09 19.48 6.15
N ASN A 37 10.37 19.62 5.91
CA ASN A 37 10.95 19.98 4.60
C ASN A 37 11.29 18.74 3.73
N ASP A 38 10.89 17.55 4.12
CA ASP A 38 11.05 16.35 3.30
C ASP A 38 9.84 16.19 2.40
N PHE A 39 10.00 16.38 1.10
CA PHE A 39 8.94 16.34 0.09
C PHE A 39 8.91 15.03 -0.70
N ARG A 40 9.61 13.99 -0.25
CA ARG A 40 9.72 12.72 -0.99
C ARG A 40 8.37 12.01 -1.10
N LEU A 41 7.57 12.02 -0.03
CA LEU A 41 6.21 11.45 -0.04
C LEU A 41 5.29 12.19 -1.01
N GLU A 42 5.28 13.51 -0.94
CA GLU A 42 4.48 14.34 -1.85
C GLU A 42 4.91 14.16 -3.31
N GLY A 43 6.23 14.14 -3.56
CA GLY A 43 6.79 13.91 -4.89
C GLY A 43 6.45 12.54 -5.46
N PHE A 44 6.57 11.49 -4.65
CA PHE A 44 6.19 10.14 -5.06
C PHE A 44 4.70 10.03 -5.36
N CYS A 45 3.84 10.57 -4.49
CA CYS A 45 2.40 10.61 -4.72
C CYS A 45 2.06 11.36 -6.01
N LEU A 46 2.71 12.50 -6.27
CA LEU A 46 2.49 13.27 -7.49
C LEU A 46 2.84 12.45 -8.74
N ILE A 47 4.00 11.81 -8.76
CA ILE A 47 4.45 11.01 -9.90
C ILE A 47 3.52 9.80 -10.11
N SER A 48 3.18 9.07 -9.05
CA SER A 48 2.33 7.88 -9.14
C SER A 48 0.91 8.21 -9.60
N TRP A 49 0.33 9.32 -9.14
CA TRP A 49 -1.01 9.76 -9.55
C TRP A 49 -1.03 10.28 -11.00
N LEU A 50 -0.02 11.05 -11.41
CA LEU A 50 0.08 11.49 -12.81
C LEU A 50 0.28 10.31 -13.75
N TRP A 51 1.14 9.36 -13.41
CA TRP A 51 1.34 8.16 -14.19
C TRP A 51 0.06 7.33 -14.29
N SER A 52 -0.65 7.15 -13.18
CA SER A 52 -1.90 6.38 -13.17
C SER A 52 -2.99 7.02 -14.00
N ALA A 53 -3.10 8.36 -13.96
CA ALA A 53 -4.09 9.09 -14.76
C ALA A 53 -3.82 9.02 -16.26
N TYR A 54 -2.54 8.87 -16.65
CA TYR A 54 -2.16 8.71 -18.07
C TYR A 54 -2.32 7.26 -18.55
N SER A 55 -2.02 6.27 -17.70
CA SER A 55 -1.85 4.88 -18.11
C SER A 55 -3.06 3.97 -17.79
N LEU A 56 -3.91 4.37 -16.84
CA LEU A 56 -5.00 3.54 -16.32
C LEU A 56 -6.36 4.18 -16.54
N GLN A 57 -7.41 3.36 -16.40
CA GLN A 57 -8.78 3.86 -16.35
C GLN A 57 -9.01 4.68 -15.07
N PRO A 58 -9.95 5.64 -15.04
CA PRO A 58 -10.09 6.57 -13.92
C PRO A 58 -10.20 5.89 -12.55
N MET A 59 -11.03 4.85 -12.43
CA MET A 59 -11.21 4.12 -11.15
C MET A 59 -9.98 3.29 -10.78
N GLU A 60 -9.36 2.62 -11.75
CA GLU A 60 -8.10 1.90 -11.54
C GLU A 60 -6.99 2.85 -11.11
N GLY A 61 -6.90 4.02 -11.75
CA GLY A 61 -5.91 5.05 -11.44
C GLY A 61 -6.04 5.59 -10.03
N ILE A 62 -7.26 5.80 -9.54
CA ILE A 62 -7.51 6.26 -8.16
C ILE A 62 -7.04 5.19 -7.17
N ILE A 63 -7.45 3.93 -7.35
CA ILE A 63 -7.06 2.82 -6.47
C ILE A 63 -5.54 2.65 -6.47
N PHE A 64 -4.92 2.67 -7.66
CA PHE A 64 -3.47 2.60 -7.81
C PHE A 64 -2.76 3.74 -7.07
N GLY A 65 -3.19 4.98 -7.27
CA GLY A 65 -2.58 6.16 -6.64
C GLY A 65 -2.64 6.11 -5.12
N ILE A 66 -3.78 5.66 -4.56
CA ILE A 66 -3.93 5.48 -3.11
C ILE A 66 -3.00 4.39 -2.60
N LEU A 67 -3.01 3.20 -3.23
CA LEU A 67 -2.19 2.07 -2.80
C LEU A 67 -0.70 2.35 -2.95
N ALA A 68 -0.26 2.94 -4.06
CA ALA A 68 1.13 3.30 -4.27
C ALA A 68 1.66 4.25 -3.19
N GLY A 69 0.87 5.27 -2.81
CA GLY A 69 1.22 6.18 -1.73
C GLY A 69 1.32 5.48 -0.37
N ILE A 70 0.36 4.58 -0.04
CA ILE A 70 0.39 3.78 1.19
C ILE A 70 1.62 2.88 1.22
N LEU A 71 1.91 2.17 0.13
CA LEU A 71 3.07 1.28 0.05
C LEU A 71 4.38 2.04 0.22
N PHE A 72 4.49 3.22 -0.39
CA PHE A 72 5.66 4.06 -0.21
C PHE A 72 5.79 4.55 1.25
N ALA A 73 4.67 4.94 1.88
CA ALA A 73 4.66 5.33 3.29
C ALA A 73 5.08 4.18 4.21
N ILE A 74 4.57 2.96 3.99
CA ILE A 74 4.98 1.75 4.71
C ILE A 74 6.47 1.51 4.53
N SER A 75 6.95 1.47 3.28
CA SER A 75 8.36 1.24 2.96
C SER A 75 9.28 2.28 3.62
N TRP A 76 8.83 3.54 3.67
CA TRP A 76 9.58 4.62 4.31
C TRP A 76 9.70 4.44 5.82
N VAL A 77 8.61 4.07 6.49
CA VAL A 77 8.61 3.81 7.93
C VAL A 77 9.41 2.56 8.23
N ASP A 78 9.17 1.47 7.50
CA ASP A 78 9.84 0.18 7.68
C ASP A 78 11.37 0.29 7.52
N PHE A 79 11.82 1.07 6.53
CA PHE A 79 13.26 1.31 6.33
C PHE A 79 13.96 1.95 7.54
N HIS A 80 13.22 2.70 8.37
CA HIS A 80 13.78 3.39 9.53
C HIS A 80 13.49 2.70 10.87
N THR A 81 12.40 1.97 10.97
CA THR A 81 11.89 1.42 12.24
C THR A 81 11.75 -0.10 12.24
N PHE A 82 11.85 -0.73 11.06
CA PHE A 82 11.56 -2.16 10.88
C PHE A 82 10.16 -2.54 11.37
N GLN A 83 9.21 -1.61 11.28
CA GLN A 83 7.82 -1.81 11.69
C GLN A 83 6.86 -1.33 10.61
N ILE A 84 5.84 -2.14 10.37
CA ILE A 84 4.76 -1.81 9.42
C ILE A 84 3.58 -1.26 10.22
N PRO A 85 3.21 0.03 10.07
CA PRO A 85 2.10 0.61 10.82
C PRO A 85 0.76 0.02 10.39
N LEU A 86 0.03 -0.56 11.34
CA LEU A 86 -1.24 -1.26 11.11
C LEU A 86 -2.29 -0.38 10.41
N ILE A 87 -2.30 0.92 10.67
CA ILE A 87 -3.27 1.84 10.04
C ILE A 87 -3.17 1.83 8.52
N PHE A 88 -1.95 1.75 7.96
CA PHE A 88 -1.75 1.70 6.52
C PHE A 88 -2.22 0.37 5.92
N ILE A 89 -2.06 -0.73 6.65
CA ILE A 89 -2.60 -2.04 6.26
C ILE A 89 -4.12 -2.00 6.22
N ILE A 90 -4.77 -1.42 7.24
CA ILE A 90 -6.23 -1.30 7.31
C ILE A 90 -6.74 -0.45 6.13
N VAL A 91 -6.17 0.73 5.92
CA VAL A 91 -6.59 1.61 4.81
C VAL A 91 -6.32 0.95 3.46
N GLY A 92 -5.18 0.30 3.28
CA GLY A 92 -4.87 -0.47 2.08
C GLY A 92 -5.88 -1.61 1.85
N SER A 93 -6.22 -2.37 2.90
CA SER A 93 -7.22 -3.44 2.82
C SER A 93 -8.60 -2.91 2.42
N ILE A 94 -9.06 -1.81 3.01
CA ILE A 94 -10.33 -1.17 2.63
C ILE A 94 -10.29 -0.74 1.16
N THR A 95 -9.18 -0.17 0.71
CA THR A 95 -9.02 0.30 -0.67
C THR A 95 -9.10 -0.86 -1.68
N VAL A 96 -8.39 -1.97 -1.44
CA VAL A 96 -8.42 -3.12 -2.36
C VAL A 96 -9.77 -3.84 -2.33
N LEU A 97 -10.41 -3.97 -1.17
CA LEU A 97 -11.76 -4.54 -1.05
C LEU A 97 -12.80 -3.69 -1.79
N TYR A 98 -12.70 -2.37 -1.67
CA TYR A 98 -13.51 -1.46 -2.48
C TYR A 98 -13.29 -1.67 -3.98
N GLY A 99 -12.04 -1.86 -4.41
CA GLY A 99 -11.70 -2.18 -5.81
C GLY A 99 -12.35 -3.48 -6.30
N VAL A 100 -12.48 -4.48 -5.45
CA VAL A 100 -13.20 -5.73 -5.75
C VAL A 100 -14.72 -5.47 -5.87
N LEU A 101 -15.29 -4.71 -4.94
CA LEU A 101 -16.74 -4.40 -4.93
C LEU A 101 -17.17 -3.61 -6.16
N VAL A 102 -16.36 -2.68 -6.62
CA VAL A 102 -16.64 -1.86 -7.82
C VAL A 102 -16.32 -2.61 -9.12
N GLY A 103 -15.75 -3.82 -9.03
CA GLY A 103 -15.43 -4.64 -10.19
C GLY A 103 -14.13 -4.27 -10.93
N VAL A 104 -13.34 -3.34 -10.39
CA VAL A 104 -12.00 -2.98 -10.90
C VAL A 104 -11.04 -4.15 -10.71
N ILE A 105 -11.13 -4.83 -9.57
CA ILE A 105 -10.33 -6.03 -9.27
C ILE A 105 -11.24 -7.25 -9.39
N ASN A 106 -10.84 -8.21 -10.22
CA ASN A 106 -11.62 -9.42 -10.39
C ASN A 106 -11.57 -10.27 -9.11
N TYR A 107 -12.73 -10.66 -8.59
CA TYR A 107 -12.84 -11.42 -7.34
C TYR A 107 -12.10 -12.76 -7.37
N LYS A 108 -12.07 -13.45 -8.53
CA LYS A 108 -11.36 -14.73 -8.65
C LYS A 108 -9.85 -14.53 -8.51
N THR A 109 -9.29 -13.54 -9.22
CA THR A 109 -7.86 -13.22 -9.11
C THR A 109 -7.50 -12.71 -7.71
N ALA A 110 -8.41 -11.96 -7.06
CA ALA A 110 -8.23 -11.51 -5.68
C ALA A 110 -8.12 -12.69 -4.70
N ILE A 111 -9.01 -13.68 -4.80
CA ILE A 111 -8.99 -14.89 -3.94
C ILE A 111 -7.67 -15.66 -4.12
N TYR A 112 -7.27 -15.93 -5.36
CA TYR A 112 -5.99 -16.59 -5.62
C TYR A 112 -4.79 -15.78 -5.14
N GLY A 113 -4.86 -14.46 -5.28
CA GLY A 113 -3.83 -13.57 -4.79
C GLY A 113 -3.70 -13.58 -3.26
N VAL A 114 -4.81 -13.65 -2.53
CA VAL A 114 -4.81 -13.82 -1.06
C VAL A 114 -4.14 -15.14 -0.67
N ILE A 115 -4.45 -16.23 -1.38
CA ILE A 115 -3.84 -17.53 -1.10
C ILE A 115 -2.31 -17.46 -1.25
N VAL A 116 -1.83 -16.89 -2.36
CA VAL A 116 -0.40 -16.76 -2.61
C VAL A 116 0.27 -15.75 -1.66
N GLY A 117 -0.37 -14.59 -1.44
CA GLY A 117 0.20 -13.49 -0.68
C GLY A 117 0.14 -13.64 0.85
N SER A 118 -0.80 -14.46 1.35
CA SER A 118 -0.98 -14.60 2.80
C SER A 118 -1.00 -16.05 3.27
N VAL A 119 -1.80 -16.91 2.64
CA VAL A 119 -2.00 -18.28 3.14
C VAL A 119 -0.72 -19.10 2.99
N ILE A 120 -0.04 -19.01 1.85
CA ILE A 120 1.22 -19.75 1.63
C ILE A 120 2.33 -19.24 2.56
N PRO A 121 2.63 -17.93 2.66
CA PRO A 121 3.59 -17.43 3.63
C PRO A 121 3.27 -17.81 5.07
N LEU A 122 1.99 -17.72 5.47
CA LEU A 122 1.55 -18.12 6.81
C LEU A 122 1.83 -19.61 7.08
N ALA A 123 1.52 -20.47 6.13
CA ALA A 123 1.78 -21.90 6.24
C ALA A 123 3.28 -22.21 6.35
N LEU A 124 4.11 -21.52 5.57
CA LEU A 124 5.57 -21.66 5.62
C LEU A 124 6.13 -21.18 6.98
N ILE A 125 5.65 -20.06 7.50
CA ILE A 125 6.06 -19.55 8.82
C ILE A 125 5.70 -20.56 9.90
N TRP A 126 4.50 -21.10 9.84
CA TRP A 126 4.04 -22.12 10.80
C TRP A 126 4.91 -23.38 10.73
N LEU A 127 5.24 -23.86 9.53
CA LEU A 127 6.13 -24.99 9.32
C LEU A 127 7.54 -24.74 9.89
N ILE A 128 8.11 -23.56 9.59
CA ILE A 128 9.42 -23.16 10.11
C ILE A 128 9.39 -23.09 11.64
N PHE A 129 8.31 -22.53 12.22
CA PHE A 129 8.16 -22.46 13.67
C PHE A 129 8.08 -23.84 14.32
N LEU A 130 7.41 -24.81 13.70
CA LEU A 130 7.37 -26.19 14.21
C LEU A 130 8.76 -26.85 14.27
N ILE A 131 9.59 -26.56 13.27
CA ILE A 131 10.93 -27.16 13.15
C ILE A 131 11.95 -26.43 14.03
N THR A 132 11.99 -25.10 13.95
CA THR A 132 13.06 -24.29 14.55
C THR A 132 12.68 -23.66 15.89
N LYS A 133 11.38 -23.62 16.25
CA LYS A 133 10.83 -22.89 17.41
C LYS A 133 11.15 -21.40 17.40
N ARG A 134 11.51 -20.84 16.22
CA ARG A 134 11.80 -19.41 16.03
C ARG A 134 10.80 -18.82 15.05
N GLN A 135 10.43 -17.55 15.26
CA GLN A 135 9.62 -16.81 14.30
C GLN A 135 10.49 -16.49 13.07
N GLY A 136 10.02 -16.90 11.88
CA GLY A 136 10.76 -16.71 10.63
C GLY A 136 10.47 -15.38 9.91
N MET A 137 9.33 -14.74 10.19
CA MET A 137 8.87 -13.52 9.48
C MET A 137 7.90 -12.73 10.37
N GLY A 138 7.81 -11.41 10.15
CA GLY A 138 6.87 -10.53 10.86
C GLY A 138 5.41 -10.72 10.44
N TYR A 139 4.48 -10.59 11.37
CA TYR A 139 3.05 -10.62 11.04
C TYR A 139 2.63 -9.48 10.09
N GLY A 140 3.32 -8.34 10.14
CA GLY A 140 3.07 -7.21 9.24
C GLY A 140 3.30 -7.56 7.77
N ASP A 141 4.31 -8.38 7.48
CA ASP A 141 4.61 -8.82 6.12
C ASP A 141 3.49 -9.70 5.53
N ILE A 142 2.87 -10.56 6.37
CA ILE A 142 1.73 -11.38 5.95
C ILE A 142 0.52 -10.50 5.64
N GLN A 143 0.27 -9.50 6.48
CA GLN A 143 -0.83 -8.56 6.28
C GLN A 143 -0.61 -7.70 5.03
N LEU A 144 0.61 -7.26 4.79
CA LEU A 144 0.99 -6.55 3.56
C LEU A 144 0.82 -7.47 2.34
N GLY A 145 1.24 -8.73 2.45
CA GLY A 145 1.03 -9.76 1.43
C GLY A 145 -0.45 -9.98 1.10
N PHE A 146 -1.36 -9.88 2.09
CA PHE A 146 -2.80 -9.92 1.87
C PHE A 146 -3.28 -8.76 0.97
N VAL A 147 -2.88 -7.53 1.27
CA VAL A 147 -3.26 -6.34 0.49
C VAL A 147 -2.71 -6.43 -0.92
N LEU A 148 -1.43 -6.75 -1.07
CA LEU A 148 -0.78 -6.91 -2.37
C LEU A 148 -1.37 -8.08 -3.17
N GLY A 149 -1.72 -9.18 -2.50
CA GLY A 149 -2.35 -10.34 -3.11
C GLY A 149 -3.68 -10.01 -3.76
N ILE A 150 -4.56 -9.31 -3.04
CA ILE A 150 -5.84 -8.87 -3.60
C ILE A 150 -5.62 -7.95 -4.81
N TRP A 151 -4.68 -7.02 -4.70
CA TRP A 151 -4.47 -6.01 -5.74
C TRP A 151 -3.81 -6.57 -7.00
N LEU A 152 -2.72 -7.31 -6.86
CA LEU A 152 -1.92 -7.79 -8.00
C LEU A 152 -2.42 -9.12 -8.57
N GLY A 153 -3.07 -9.91 -7.74
CA GLY A 153 -3.40 -11.29 -8.08
C GLY A 153 -2.16 -12.20 -8.15
N PRO A 154 -2.35 -13.51 -8.38
CA PRO A 154 -1.27 -14.51 -8.28
C PRO A 154 -0.21 -14.40 -9.38
N MET A 155 -0.53 -13.79 -10.53
CA MET A 155 0.39 -13.73 -11.68
C MET A 155 1.32 -12.50 -11.66
N ARG A 156 1.08 -11.54 -10.79
CA ARG A 156 1.86 -10.29 -10.72
C ARG A 156 2.59 -10.14 -9.39
N MET A 157 2.47 -11.13 -8.52
CA MET A 157 3.26 -11.29 -7.29
C MET A 157 4.53 -12.10 -7.58
#